data_9d232f0653b01f67a4d9e1a8697d07dc
#
_entry.id   9d232f0653b01f67a4d9e1a8697d07dc
#
_cell.length_a   1.000
_cell.length_b   1.000
_cell.length_c   1.000
_cell.angle_alpha   90.00
_cell.angle_beta   90.00
_cell.angle_gamma   90.00
#
_symmetry.space_group_name_H-M   'P 1'
#
loop_
_entity.id
_entity.type
_entity.pdbx_description
1 polymer ?
#
loop_
_entity_poly.entity_id
_entity_poly.type
_entity_poly.pdbx_seq_one_letter_code
_entity_poly.pdbx_strand_id
1 'polypeptide(L)'
;MPAKTDFNLSPYFDDFSESKKFHRILFRPAFAVQARELTQSQSILQNQVEKMGNHIFEDGAQMIPGEVTYDLRYYSIKLTSFAGTTNLSDFIGLELTGQTSQVVAKVIKVDVATSTDPNTLYVKYTKTGVGNATTDFVATETLAATHPTLGIITAVCENSFTGSSASIVAGTYYINGFAVNVAEQSIVLDKYENTPSYRVGLLVTESFVTPNQDPSLVDNAAGSSNANAPGAHRFKIDLTLTKLALTSVE
;
A
#
# COMPACT_ATOMS: atom_id res chain seq x y z
N MET A 1 -9.09 -24.89 3.41
CA MET A 1 -9.95 -23.70 3.10
C MET A 1 -9.07 -22.70 2.40
N PRO A 2 -9.55 -22.01 1.37
CA PRO A 2 -8.74 -21.07 0.60
C PRO A 2 -8.19 -19.91 1.45
N ALA A 3 -8.99 -19.32 2.31
CA ALA A 3 -8.55 -18.25 3.21
C ALA A 3 -7.98 -18.80 4.51
N LYS A 4 -7.03 -18.10 5.15
CA LYS A 4 -6.58 -18.42 6.52
C LYS A 4 -7.67 -18.14 7.55
N THR A 5 -8.58 -17.24 7.25
CA THR A 5 -9.72 -16.87 8.11
C THR A 5 -10.73 -18.00 8.19
N ASP A 6 -11.10 -18.39 9.41
CA ASP A 6 -12.17 -19.37 9.65
C ASP A 6 -13.54 -18.69 9.48
N PHE A 7 -14.36 -19.20 8.55
CA PHE A 7 -15.72 -18.73 8.32
C PHE A 7 -16.77 -19.49 9.15
N ASN A 8 -16.39 -20.56 9.87
CA ASN A 8 -17.30 -21.33 10.74
C ASN A 8 -17.47 -20.66 12.12
N LEU A 9 -17.53 -19.35 12.13
CA LEU A 9 -17.74 -18.52 13.33
C LEU A 9 -18.99 -17.67 13.17
N SER A 10 -19.54 -17.19 14.31
CA SER A 10 -20.63 -16.22 14.30
C SER A 10 -20.24 -14.96 13.53
N PRO A 11 -21.10 -14.42 12.68
CA PRO A 11 -22.48 -14.81 12.38
C PRO A 11 -22.62 -15.74 11.14
N TYR A 12 -21.55 -16.20 10.54
CA TYR A 12 -21.55 -16.85 9.22
C TYR A 12 -21.84 -18.35 9.29
N PHE A 13 -21.23 -19.03 10.27
CA PHE A 13 -21.40 -20.48 10.53
C PHE A 13 -21.22 -21.35 9.26
N ASP A 14 -20.25 -21.00 8.41
CA ASP A 14 -19.93 -21.81 7.23
C ASP A 14 -19.13 -23.04 7.64
N ASP A 15 -19.83 -24.17 7.82
CA ASP A 15 -19.28 -25.45 8.22
C ASP A 15 -18.78 -26.29 7.03
N PHE A 16 -18.34 -25.63 5.95
CA PHE A 16 -17.72 -26.31 4.82
C PHE A 16 -16.53 -27.14 5.28
N SER A 17 -16.54 -28.41 4.87
CA SER A 17 -15.43 -29.33 5.10
C SER A 17 -15.20 -30.20 3.87
N GLU A 18 -13.97 -30.18 3.37
CA GLU A 18 -13.57 -30.99 2.23
C GLU A 18 -13.71 -32.49 2.49
N SER A 19 -13.55 -32.93 3.74
CA SER A 19 -13.69 -34.33 4.14
C SER A 19 -15.10 -34.90 3.91
N LYS A 20 -16.12 -34.02 3.92
CA LYS A 20 -17.52 -34.38 3.62
C LYS A 20 -17.75 -34.64 2.12
N LYS A 21 -16.83 -34.23 1.25
CA LYS A 21 -16.90 -34.40 -0.22
C LYS A 21 -18.17 -33.83 -0.85
N PHE A 22 -18.71 -32.74 -0.32
CA PHE A 22 -19.84 -32.04 -0.89
C PHE A 22 -19.35 -31.08 -1.97
N HIS A 23 -19.83 -31.29 -3.20
CA HIS A 23 -19.43 -30.51 -4.38
C HIS A 23 -20.53 -29.55 -4.86
N ARG A 24 -21.76 -29.66 -4.35
CA ARG A 24 -22.88 -28.82 -4.74
C ARG A 24 -23.98 -28.83 -3.69
N ILE A 25 -24.60 -27.68 -3.46
CA ILE A 25 -25.83 -27.56 -2.68
C ILE A 25 -27.03 -27.70 -3.61
N LEU A 26 -27.99 -28.53 -3.19
CA LEU A 26 -29.22 -28.79 -3.94
C LEU A 26 -30.41 -28.23 -3.15
N PHE A 27 -30.89 -27.07 -3.52
CA PHE A 27 -32.07 -26.46 -2.90
C PHE A 27 -33.34 -27.26 -3.23
N ARG A 28 -34.16 -27.50 -2.22
CA ARG A 28 -35.42 -28.23 -2.38
C ARG A 28 -36.59 -27.24 -2.41
N PRO A 29 -37.55 -27.39 -3.35
CA PRO A 29 -38.77 -26.61 -3.32
C PRO A 29 -39.53 -26.76 -1.99
N ALA A 30 -40.16 -25.68 -1.54
CA ALA A 30 -40.93 -25.58 -0.29
C ALA A 30 -40.12 -25.73 1.02
N PHE A 31 -38.79 -25.70 0.98
CA PHE A 31 -37.92 -25.61 2.16
C PHE A 31 -37.24 -24.25 2.23
N ALA A 32 -37.12 -23.68 3.44
CA ALA A 32 -36.43 -22.43 3.66
C ALA A 32 -34.93 -22.58 3.39
N VAL A 33 -34.34 -21.62 2.66
CA VAL A 33 -32.91 -21.52 2.42
C VAL A 33 -32.24 -20.94 3.66
N GLN A 34 -31.18 -21.60 4.15
CA GLN A 34 -30.38 -21.10 5.26
C GLN A 34 -29.26 -20.19 4.72
N ALA A 35 -28.92 -19.11 5.45
CA ALA A 35 -27.84 -18.20 5.06
C ALA A 35 -26.50 -18.95 4.88
N ARG A 36 -26.21 -19.94 5.76
CA ARG A 36 -25.02 -20.79 5.64
C ARG A 36 -24.94 -21.58 4.33
N GLU A 37 -26.08 -21.98 3.75
CA GLU A 37 -26.10 -22.72 2.47
C GLU A 37 -25.66 -21.81 1.32
N LEU A 38 -26.01 -20.53 1.36
CA LEU A 38 -25.54 -19.55 0.40
C LEU A 38 -24.06 -19.28 0.53
N THR A 39 -23.56 -19.12 1.76
CA THR A 39 -22.12 -18.95 2.03
C THR A 39 -21.34 -20.20 1.62
N GLN A 40 -21.81 -21.39 2.01
CA GLN A 40 -21.17 -22.65 1.70
C GLN A 40 -21.13 -22.95 0.19
N SER A 41 -22.10 -22.49 -0.58
CA SER A 41 -22.05 -22.62 -2.05
C SER A 41 -20.85 -21.87 -2.65
N GLN A 42 -20.49 -20.71 -2.08
CA GLN A 42 -19.31 -19.95 -2.46
C GLN A 42 -18.04 -20.68 -2.02
N SER A 43 -17.98 -21.19 -0.80
CA SER A 43 -16.82 -21.91 -0.28
C SER A 43 -16.51 -23.18 -1.07
N ILE A 44 -17.55 -23.91 -1.52
CA ILE A 44 -17.39 -25.07 -2.40
C ILE A 44 -16.74 -24.66 -3.73
N LEU A 45 -17.24 -23.60 -4.37
CA LEU A 45 -16.69 -23.11 -5.64
C LEU A 45 -15.28 -22.58 -5.47
N GLN A 46 -15.03 -21.79 -4.42
CA GLN A 46 -13.72 -21.24 -4.12
C GLN A 46 -12.68 -22.35 -3.88
N ASN A 47 -13.06 -23.44 -3.18
CA ASN A 47 -12.18 -24.60 -3.00
C ASN A 47 -11.81 -25.27 -4.33
N GLN A 48 -12.72 -25.30 -5.32
CA GLN A 48 -12.38 -25.84 -6.65
C GLN A 48 -11.43 -24.91 -7.42
N VAL A 49 -11.63 -23.59 -7.31
CA VAL A 49 -10.75 -22.58 -7.92
C VAL A 49 -9.35 -22.65 -7.29
N GLU A 50 -9.28 -22.74 -5.95
CA GLU A 50 -8.02 -22.90 -5.23
C GLU A 50 -7.24 -24.14 -5.68
N LYS A 51 -7.89 -25.29 -5.74
CA LYS A 51 -7.25 -26.54 -6.21
C LYS A 51 -6.70 -26.44 -7.61
N MET A 52 -7.46 -25.80 -8.51
CA MET A 52 -6.99 -25.52 -9.87
C MET A 52 -5.82 -24.55 -9.85
N GLY A 53 -5.93 -23.47 -9.07
CA GLY A 53 -4.90 -22.46 -8.95
C GLY A 53 -3.60 -22.99 -8.37
N ASN A 54 -3.66 -23.78 -7.29
CA ASN A 54 -2.51 -24.42 -6.65
C ASN A 54 -1.78 -25.43 -7.56
N HIS A 55 -2.46 -25.89 -8.62
CA HIS A 55 -1.81 -26.73 -9.64
C HIS A 55 -0.99 -25.93 -10.65
N ILE A 56 -1.32 -24.65 -10.82
CA ILE A 56 -0.71 -23.76 -11.82
C ILE A 56 0.25 -22.77 -11.18
N PHE A 57 -0.08 -22.25 -9.98
CA PHE A 57 0.65 -21.19 -9.28
C PHE A 57 1.07 -21.67 -7.89
N GLU A 58 2.22 -21.20 -7.45
CA GLU A 58 2.59 -21.23 -6.03
C GLU A 58 1.92 -20.06 -5.29
N ASP A 59 1.67 -20.21 -3.99
CA ASP A 59 1.16 -19.12 -3.16
C ASP A 59 2.16 -17.96 -3.14
N GLY A 60 1.67 -16.74 -3.36
CA GLY A 60 2.51 -15.56 -3.57
C GLY A 60 3.00 -15.36 -5.02
N ALA A 61 2.65 -16.25 -5.96
CA ALA A 61 3.05 -16.10 -7.35
C ALA A 61 2.39 -14.88 -8.02
N GLN A 62 3.16 -14.18 -8.81
CA GLN A 62 2.72 -13.06 -9.64
C GLN A 62 1.95 -13.59 -10.86
N MET A 63 0.66 -13.24 -10.98
CA MET A 63 -0.20 -13.65 -12.11
C MET A 63 -0.19 -12.61 -13.24
N ILE A 64 -0.27 -11.34 -12.87
CA ILE A 64 -0.22 -10.18 -13.78
C ILE A 64 0.93 -9.28 -13.29
N PRO A 65 1.69 -8.65 -14.20
CA PRO A 65 2.82 -7.82 -13.82
C PRO A 65 2.51 -6.90 -12.64
N GLY A 66 3.33 -6.98 -11.63
CA GLY A 66 3.32 -6.23 -10.38
C GLY A 66 4.75 -6.26 -9.86
N GLU A 67 5.72 -5.84 -10.72
CA GLU A 67 7.13 -5.97 -10.46
C GLU A 67 7.54 -5.14 -9.25
N VAL A 68 8.39 -5.73 -8.41
CA VAL A 68 9.06 -5.02 -7.32
C VAL A 68 10.38 -4.48 -7.86
N THR A 69 10.57 -3.17 -7.69
CA THR A 69 11.80 -2.48 -8.08
C THR A 69 12.44 -1.84 -6.85
N TYR A 70 13.78 -1.69 -6.91
CA TYR A 70 14.55 -1.05 -5.86
C TYR A 70 15.25 0.18 -6.41
N ASP A 71 15.20 1.29 -5.65
CA ASP A 71 15.95 2.50 -5.94
C ASP A 71 16.95 2.75 -4.81
N LEU A 72 18.24 2.57 -5.11
CA LEU A 72 19.36 2.82 -4.20
C LEU A 72 19.92 4.24 -4.34
N ARG A 73 19.26 5.10 -5.09
CA ARG A 73 19.55 6.52 -5.25
C ARG A 73 18.36 7.38 -4.86
N TYR A 74 17.68 6.97 -3.81
CA TYR A 74 16.52 7.68 -3.26
C TYR A 74 17.01 8.82 -2.38
N TYR A 75 17.30 9.96 -3.00
CA TYR A 75 17.92 11.09 -2.32
C TYR A 75 17.02 11.69 -1.27
N SER A 76 17.57 11.94 -0.08
CA SER A 76 16.87 12.53 1.05
C SER A 76 17.66 13.72 1.61
N ILE A 77 16.93 14.72 2.10
CA ILE A 77 17.48 15.95 2.65
C ILE A 77 16.92 16.12 4.05
N LYS A 78 17.77 16.13 5.05
CA LYS A 78 17.39 16.56 6.39
C LYS A 78 17.24 18.06 6.43
N LEU A 79 16.21 18.54 7.11
CA LEU A 79 15.93 19.95 7.29
C LEU A 79 16.17 20.39 8.74
N THR A 80 16.89 21.49 8.91
CA THR A 80 16.95 22.20 10.20
C THR A 80 15.67 22.99 10.46
N SER A 81 15.12 23.64 9.42
CA SER A 81 13.91 24.46 9.49
C SER A 81 13.29 24.65 8.13
N PHE A 82 12.05 25.13 8.12
CA PHE A 82 11.39 25.61 6.90
C PHE A 82 10.51 26.83 7.21
N ALA A 83 10.23 27.66 6.22
CA ALA A 83 9.46 28.89 6.36
C ALA A 83 8.61 29.17 5.11
N GLY A 84 7.65 30.08 5.26
CA GLY A 84 6.68 30.43 4.20
C GLY A 84 5.48 29.49 4.15
N THR A 85 5.50 28.41 4.90
CA THR A 85 4.37 27.50 5.11
C THR A 85 4.46 26.90 6.53
N THR A 86 3.34 26.37 7.03
CA THR A 86 3.27 25.58 8.27
C THR A 86 3.22 24.08 8.01
N ASN A 87 3.07 23.68 6.75
CA ASN A 87 2.86 22.30 6.37
C ASN A 87 3.98 21.81 5.43
N LEU A 88 4.73 20.80 5.87
CA LEU A 88 5.84 20.25 5.10
C LEU A 88 5.38 19.66 3.74
N SER A 89 4.13 19.19 3.66
CA SER A 89 3.57 18.60 2.43
C SER A 89 3.42 19.63 1.29
N ASP A 90 3.43 20.93 1.59
CA ASP A 90 3.36 21.98 0.55
C ASP A 90 4.60 22.01 -0.36
N PHE A 91 5.68 21.36 0.06
CA PHE A 91 6.86 21.20 -0.79
C PHE A 91 6.69 20.11 -1.87
N ILE A 92 5.74 19.17 -1.72
CA ILE A 92 5.60 18.04 -2.65
C ILE A 92 5.30 18.53 -4.07
N GLY A 93 6.07 18.03 -5.03
CA GLY A 93 5.92 18.36 -6.44
C GLY A 93 6.63 19.64 -6.89
N LEU A 94 7.12 20.46 -5.95
CA LEU A 94 7.85 21.68 -6.25
C LEU A 94 9.32 21.42 -6.61
N GLU A 95 9.90 22.33 -7.38
CA GLU A 95 11.34 22.39 -7.63
C GLU A 95 12.00 23.29 -6.60
N LEU A 96 12.93 22.72 -5.84
CA LEU A 96 13.79 23.42 -4.91
C LEU A 96 15.08 23.84 -5.62
N THR A 97 15.49 25.07 -5.40
CA THR A 97 16.79 25.58 -5.85
C THR A 97 17.66 25.92 -4.65
N GLY A 98 18.83 25.30 -4.56
CA GLY A 98 19.84 25.64 -3.57
C GLY A 98 20.44 27.02 -3.85
N GLN A 99 20.43 27.89 -2.85
CA GLN A 99 20.87 29.27 -3.04
C GLN A 99 22.39 29.38 -3.16
N THR A 100 23.12 28.43 -2.63
CA THR A 100 24.60 28.37 -2.69
C THR A 100 25.06 27.45 -3.82
N SER A 101 24.56 26.24 -3.85
CA SER A 101 24.96 25.22 -4.82
C SER A 101 24.43 25.46 -6.23
N GLN A 102 23.31 26.18 -6.36
CA GLN A 102 22.53 26.35 -7.61
C GLN A 102 22.04 25.02 -8.19
N VAL A 103 22.04 23.97 -7.38
CA VAL A 103 21.45 22.66 -7.70
C VAL A 103 19.94 22.78 -7.67
N VAL A 104 19.26 22.06 -8.57
CA VAL A 104 17.79 22.01 -8.59
C VAL A 104 17.33 20.56 -8.41
N ALA A 105 16.33 20.39 -7.54
CA ALA A 105 15.73 19.08 -7.30
C ALA A 105 14.21 19.20 -7.13
N LYS A 106 13.48 18.22 -7.64
CA LYS A 106 12.03 18.11 -7.47
C LYS A 106 11.72 17.27 -6.22
N VAL A 107 10.87 17.80 -5.34
CA VAL A 107 10.39 17.05 -4.15
C VAL A 107 9.35 16.03 -4.58
N ILE A 108 9.57 14.78 -4.20
CA ILE A 108 8.68 13.65 -4.51
C ILE A 108 7.86 13.17 -3.30
N LYS A 109 8.43 13.27 -2.10
CA LYS A 109 7.80 12.86 -0.85
C LYS A 109 8.38 13.66 0.31
N VAL A 110 7.66 13.71 1.42
CA VAL A 110 8.13 14.33 2.67
C VAL A 110 7.82 13.41 3.86
N ASP A 111 8.68 13.45 4.87
CA ASP A 111 8.43 12.85 6.18
C ASP A 111 8.53 13.94 7.24
N VAL A 112 7.49 14.08 8.03
CA VAL A 112 7.44 15.02 9.17
C VAL A 112 8.35 14.50 10.29
N ALA A 113 8.95 15.44 11.03
CA ALA A 113 9.83 15.12 12.15
C ALA A 113 9.15 14.19 13.17
N THR A 114 9.93 13.26 13.66
CA THR A 114 9.59 12.36 14.78
C THR A 114 10.50 12.65 15.96
N SER A 115 10.38 11.88 17.04
CA SER A 115 11.32 12.00 18.19
C SER A 115 12.76 11.63 17.83
N THR A 116 12.97 10.90 16.75
CA THR A 116 14.30 10.38 16.34
C THR A 116 14.82 11.01 15.06
N ASP A 117 13.93 11.46 14.18
CA ASP A 117 14.29 11.98 12.86
C ASP A 117 13.78 13.39 12.65
N PRO A 118 14.57 14.30 12.06
CA PRO A 118 14.10 15.63 11.66
C PRO A 118 13.16 15.55 10.46
N ASN A 119 12.54 16.70 10.11
CA ASN A 119 11.82 16.83 8.85
C ASN A 119 12.72 16.45 7.67
N THR A 120 12.20 15.61 6.79
CA THR A 120 12.98 15.06 5.67
C THR A 120 12.21 15.25 4.37
N LEU A 121 12.89 15.77 3.35
CA LEU A 121 12.39 15.81 1.98
C LEU A 121 13.06 14.71 1.17
N TYR A 122 12.29 13.99 0.37
CA TYR A 122 12.83 13.07 -0.64
C TYR A 122 12.76 13.77 -1.99
N VAL A 123 13.88 13.77 -2.71
CA VAL A 123 14.02 14.56 -3.92
C VAL A 123 14.59 13.76 -5.09
N LYS A 124 14.31 14.25 -6.28
CA LYS A 124 14.99 13.84 -7.52
C LYS A 124 15.75 15.05 -8.06
N TYR A 125 17.06 14.98 -8.09
CA TYR A 125 17.89 16.04 -8.67
C TYR A 125 17.62 16.14 -10.18
N THR A 126 17.35 17.34 -10.64
CA THR A 126 17.03 17.64 -12.05
C THR A 126 18.09 18.48 -12.73
N LYS A 127 18.89 19.25 -11.96
CA LYS A 127 19.96 20.07 -12.48
C LYS A 127 21.11 20.17 -11.48
N THR A 128 22.33 20.02 -11.95
CA THR A 128 23.57 20.23 -11.20
C THR A 128 23.86 21.74 -11.03
N GLY A 129 24.72 22.06 -10.10
CA GLY A 129 25.20 23.41 -9.87
C GLY A 129 26.04 23.97 -11.03
N VAL A 130 26.45 25.23 -10.90
CA VAL A 130 27.22 25.94 -11.95
C VAL A 130 28.49 25.15 -12.27
N GLY A 131 28.70 24.94 -13.58
CA GLY A 131 29.86 24.20 -14.08
C GLY A 131 29.93 22.72 -13.67
N ASN A 132 28.82 22.15 -13.22
CA ASN A 132 28.76 20.78 -12.66
C ASN A 132 29.66 20.57 -11.43
N ALA A 133 29.97 21.64 -10.72
CA ALA A 133 30.85 21.60 -9.54
C ALA A 133 30.19 20.88 -8.34
N THR A 134 28.85 20.96 -8.26
CA THR A 134 28.05 20.31 -7.21
C THR A 134 26.92 19.53 -7.84
N THR A 135 26.64 18.34 -7.31
CA THR A 135 25.58 17.44 -7.77
C THR A 135 24.43 17.38 -6.78
N ASP A 136 24.67 17.71 -5.52
CA ASP A 136 23.76 17.63 -4.40
C ASP A 136 23.67 18.97 -3.68
N PHE A 137 22.64 19.15 -2.86
CA PHE A 137 22.54 20.32 -1.99
C PHE A 137 23.63 20.33 -0.95
N VAL A 138 24.14 21.52 -0.64
CA VAL A 138 25.21 21.72 0.34
C VAL A 138 24.60 21.91 1.73
N ALA A 139 25.29 21.40 2.75
CA ALA A 139 24.87 21.58 4.14
C ALA A 139 24.74 23.08 4.50
N THR A 140 23.73 23.39 5.30
CA THR A 140 23.37 24.74 5.80
C THR A 140 22.88 25.73 4.74
N GLU A 141 22.72 25.32 3.47
CA GLU A 141 22.16 26.23 2.46
C GLU A 141 20.64 26.35 2.56
N THR A 142 20.15 27.50 2.12
CA THR A 142 18.72 27.75 1.95
C THR A 142 18.27 27.19 0.62
N LEU A 143 17.21 26.38 0.64
CA LEU A 143 16.51 25.84 -0.51
C LEU A 143 15.24 26.66 -0.70
N ALA A 144 15.03 27.19 -1.90
CA ALA A 144 13.85 28.00 -2.20
C ALA A 144 12.99 27.34 -3.29
N ALA A 145 11.68 27.41 -3.11
CA ALA A 145 10.69 27.00 -4.11
C ALA A 145 9.58 28.04 -4.22
N THR A 146 8.92 28.09 -5.38
CA THR A 146 7.74 28.93 -5.59
C THR A 146 6.49 28.06 -5.54
N HIS A 147 5.70 28.23 -4.48
CA HIS A 147 4.41 27.57 -4.35
C HIS A 147 3.33 28.38 -5.07
N PRO A 148 2.37 27.77 -5.80
CA PRO A 148 1.38 28.49 -6.62
C PRO A 148 0.51 29.49 -5.85
N THR A 149 0.20 29.24 -4.59
CA THR A 149 -0.69 30.06 -3.76
C THR A 149 0.02 30.76 -2.60
N LEU A 150 1.11 30.18 -2.05
CA LEU A 150 1.80 30.71 -0.88
C LEU A 150 2.98 31.64 -1.25
N GLY A 151 3.37 31.70 -2.54
CA GLY A 151 4.54 32.44 -2.97
C GLY A 151 5.84 31.65 -2.68
N ILE A 152 6.89 32.36 -2.28
CA ILE A 152 8.19 31.71 -2.01
C ILE A 152 8.15 31.02 -0.64
N ILE A 153 8.39 29.73 -0.65
CA ILE A 153 8.62 28.92 0.56
C ILE A 153 10.07 28.47 0.58
N THR A 154 10.64 28.35 1.75
CA THR A 154 12.06 28.01 1.92
C THR A 154 12.27 26.91 2.93
N ALA A 155 13.35 26.17 2.78
CA ALA A 155 13.82 25.20 3.76
C ALA A 155 15.35 25.33 3.94
N VAL A 156 15.85 25.02 5.11
CA VAL A 156 17.29 25.00 5.37
C VAL A 156 17.76 23.55 5.39
N CYS A 157 18.66 23.23 4.46
CA CYS A 157 19.29 21.92 4.36
C CYS A 157 20.21 21.70 5.55
N GLU A 158 19.97 20.69 6.38
CA GLU A 158 20.96 20.27 7.36
C GLU A 158 22.06 19.46 6.67
N ASN A 159 21.67 18.45 5.94
CA ASN A 159 22.56 17.62 5.13
C ASN A 159 21.78 16.84 4.05
N SER A 160 22.47 16.45 2.98
CA SER A 160 21.96 15.60 1.90
C SER A 160 22.47 14.17 2.06
N PHE A 161 21.61 13.19 1.79
CA PHE A 161 21.91 11.78 1.90
C PHE A 161 21.38 11.02 0.69
N THR A 162 21.98 9.87 0.46
CA THR A 162 21.43 8.87 -0.47
C THR A 162 20.78 7.77 0.34
N GLY A 163 19.47 7.70 0.31
CA GLY A 163 18.66 6.66 0.89
C GLY A 163 18.35 5.54 -0.09
N SER A 164 17.42 4.68 0.31
CA SER A 164 16.94 3.56 -0.50
C SER A 164 15.44 3.38 -0.38
N SER A 165 14.81 2.95 -1.46
CA SER A 165 13.38 2.66 -1.50
C SER A 165 13.09 1.38 -2.27
N ALA A 166 11.91 0.83 -2.06
CA ALA A 166 11.34 -0.22 -2.88
C ALA A 166 9.94 0.20 -3.33
N SER A 167 9.56 -0.19 -4.52
CA SER A 167 8.24 0.07 -5.06
C SER A 167 7.70 -1.17 -5.78
N ILE A 168 6.38 -1.30 -5.79
CA ILE A 168 5.66 -2.29 -6.55
C ILE A 168 4.70 -1.58 -7.50
N VAL A 169 4.67 -1.98 -8.75
CA VAL A 169 3.65 -1.54 -9.71
C VAL A 169 2.35 -2.30 -9.50
N ALA A 170 1.25 -1.74 -10.00
CA ALA A 170 -0.04 -2.40 -9.93
C ALA A 170 0.00 -3.76 -10.64
N GLY A 171 -0.61 -4.77 -10.03
CA GLY A 171 -0.62 -6.13 -10.56
C GLY A 171 -1.59 -7.04 -9.82
N THR A 172 -1.48 -8.35 -10.04
CA THR A 172 -2.30 -9.37 -9.39
C THR A 172 -1.43 -10.52 -8.93
N TYR A 173 -1.63 -10.93 -7.68
CA TYR A 173 -0.93 -12.04 -7.05
C TYR A 173 -1.89 -13.16 -6.69
N TYR A 174 -1.41 -14.40 -6.77
CA TYR A 174 -2.14 -15.55 -6.29
C TYR A 174 -1.89 -15.73 -4.79
N ILE A 175 -2.91 -15.53 -3.97
CA ILE A 175 -2.81 -15.54 -2.50
C ILE A 175 -3.92 -16.42 -1.92
N ASN A 176 -3.57 -17.49 -1.23
CA ASN A 176 -4.51 -18.38 -0.55
C ASN A 176 -5.70 -18.80 -1.44
N GLY A 177 -5.49 -19.09 -2.71
CA GLY A 177 -6.54 -19.47 -3.64
C GLY A 177 -7.29 -18.32 -4.31
N PHE A 178 -6.90 -17.06 -4.07
CA PHE A 178 -7.50 -15.87 -4.66
C PHE A 178 -6.53 -15.16 -5.60
N ALA A 179 -7.07 -14.58 -6.68
CA ALA A 179 -6.35 -13.61 -7.49
C ALA A 179 -6.54 -12.22 -6.86
N VAL A 180 -5.55 -11.72 -6.14
CA VAL A 180 -5.64 -10.48 -5.36
C VAL A 180 -4.90 -9.35 -6.08
N ASN A 181 -5.61 -8.26 -6.33
CA ASN A 181 -5.01 -7.07 -6.94
C ASN A 181 -4.20 -6.28 -5.93
N VAL A 182 -3.05 -5.80 -6.34
CA VAL A 182 -2.22 -4.84 -5.62
C VAL A 182 -2.18 -3.53 -6.41
N ALA A 183 -2.38 -2.41 -5.73
CA ALA A 183 -2.14 -1.09 -6.30
C ALA A 183 -0.64 -0.75 -6.25
N GLU A 184 -0.23 0.24 -7.04
CA GLU A 184 1.12 0.79 -6.95
C GLU A 184 1.39 1.30 -5.53
N GLN A 185 2.53 0.90 -4.96
CA GLN A 185 2.97 1.29 -3.62
C GLN A 185 4.48 1.52 -3.63
N SER A 186 4.95 2.38 -2.73
CA SER A 186 6.37 2.59 -2.49
C SER A 186 6.66 2.73 -1.00
N ILE A 187 7.77 2.14 -0.56
CA ILE A 187 8.26 2.26 0.82
C ILE A 187 9.71 2.72 0.83
N VAL A 188 10.07 3.51 1.83
CA VAL A 188 11.45 3.86 2.11
C VAL A 188 12.08 2.73 2.91
N LEU A 189 13.18 2.16 2.40
CA LEU A 189 13.93 1.13 3.10
C LEU A 189 14.81 1.78 4.17
N ASP A 190 15.75 2.63 3.76
CA ASP A 190 16.52 3.46 4.66
C ASP A 190 16.52 4.91 4.18
N LYS A 191 16.31 5.84 5.12
CA LYS A 191 16.21 7.26 4.80
C LYS A 191 17.54 7.86 4.36
N TYR A 192 18.63 7.39 4.96
CA TYR A 192 19.94 8.05 4.88
C TYR A 192 21.05 7.10 4.46
N GLU A 193 20.72 5.85 4.10
CA GLU A 193 21.66 4.83 3.65
C GLU A 193 21.15 4.13 2.41
N ASN A 194 22.06 3.77 1.51
CA ASN A 194 21.75 3.11 0.24
C ASN A 194 22.17 1.62 0.22
N THR A 195 22.48 1.06 1.38
CA THR A 195 22.81 -0.35 1.56
C THR A 195 21.80 -1.06 2.45
N PRO A 196 20.52 -1.10 2.04
CA PRO A 196 19.46 -1.65 2.87
C PRO A 196 19.66 -3.15 3.10
N SER A 197 19.33 -3.61 4.31
CA SER A 197 19.44 -5.00 4.72
C SER A 197 18.06 -5.51 5.19
N TYR A 198 17.11 -5.63 4.25
CA TYR A 198 15.73 -6.02 4.51
C TYR A 198 15.26 -7.09 3.53
N ARG A 199 14.29 -7.89 3.96
CA ARG A 199 13.37 -8.60 3.07
C ARG A 199 12.22 -7.66 2.75
N VAL A 200 11.88 -7.55 1.46
CA VAL A 200 10.74 -6.76 0.99
C VAL A 200 9.71 -7.71 0.40
N GLY A 201 8.47 -7.57 0.82
CA GLY A 201 7.38 -8.43 0.38
C GLY A 201 6.02 -7.80 0.61
N LEU A 202 4.97 -8.54 0.28
CA LEU A 202 3.59 -8.13 0.48
C LEU A 202 3.05 -8.75 1.77
N LEU A 203 2.63 -7.91 2.70
CA LEU A 203 1.87 -8.32 3.86
C LEU A 203 0.43 -8.58 3.43
N VAL A 204 -0.05 -9.78 3.68
CA VAL A 204 -1.44 -10.19 3.43
C VAL A 204 -2.28 -9.88 4.66
N THR A 205 -3.35 -9.11 4.49
CA THR A 205 -4.31 -8.81 5.56
C THR A 205 -5.70 -9.24 5.12
N GLU A 206 -6.28 -10.18 5.86
CA GLU A 206 -7.66 -10.65 5.66
C GLU A 206 -8.59 -9.91 6.63
N SER A 207 -9.74 -9.46 6.15
CA SER A 207 -10.70 -8.71 6.95
C SER A 207 -12.14 -8.89 6.49
N PHE A 208 -13.09 -8.55 7.38
CA PHE A 208 -14.50 -8.47 7.04
C PHE A 208 -14.92 -7.01 6.97
N VAL A 209 -15.56 -6.63 5.87
CA VAL A 209 -16.13 -5.30 5.69
C VAL A 209 -17.64 -5.38 5.91
N THR A 210 -18.14 -4.56 6.83
CA THR A 210 -19.56 -4.47 7.19
C THR A 210 -20.20 -3.22 6.61
N PRO A 211 -21.55 -3.14 6.49
CA PRO A 211 -22.25 -1.93 6.05
C PRO A 211 -21.97 -0.69 6.90
N ASN A 212 -21.55 -0.87 8.16
CA ASN A 212 -21.16 0.25 9.04
C ASN A 212 -19.79 0.83 8.65
N GLN A 213 -18.91 0.03 8.06
CA GLN A 213 -17.59 0.45 7.60
C GLN A 213 -17.62 0.95 6.16
N ASP A 214 -18.49 0.36 5.34
CA ASP A 214 -18.70 0.76 3.94
C ASP A 214 -20.20 0.93 3.65
N PRO A 215 -20.69 2.20 3.62
CA PRO A 215 -22.09 2.49 3.33
C PRO A 215 -22.57 2.05 1.94
N SER A 216 -21.66 1.71 1.01
CA SER A 216 -22.05 1.18 -0.30
C SER A 216 -22.67 -0.22 -0.21
N LEU A 217 -22.53 -0.89 0.93
CA LEU A 217 -23.07 -2.22 1.19
C LEU A 217 -24.53 -2.21 1.71
N VAL A 218 -25.15 -1.03 1.84
CA VAL A 218 -26.60 -0.95 2.11
C VAL A 218 -27.40 -1.10 0.84
N ASP A 219 -28.67 -1.46 0.98
CA ASP A 219 -29.60 -1.59 -0.15
C ASP A 219 -29.79 -0.22 -0.83
N ASN A 220 -29.50 -0.16 -2.13
CA ASN A 220 -29.57 1.05 -2.94
C ASN A 220 -30.92 1.20 -3.68
N ALA A 221 -31.91 0.31 -3.45
CA ALA A 221 -33.24 0.34 -4.09
C ALA A 221 -34.07 1.51 -3.53
N ALA A 222 -33.75 2.73 -3.97
CA ALA A 222 -34.49 3.93 -3.57
C ALA A 222 -35.98 3.80 -3.86
N GLY A 223 -36.84 4.13 -2.88
CA GLY A 223 -38.28 4.04 -2.95
C GLY A 223 -38.87 2.66 -2.64
N SER A 224 -38.07 1.67 -2.30
CA SER A 224 -38.51 0.39 -1.75
C SER A 224 -38.53 0.40 -0.20
N SER A 225 -39.26 -0.54 0.39
CA SER A 225 -39.31 -0.71 1.87
C SER A 225 -37.96 -1.13 2.46
N ASN A 226 -37.07 -1.66 1.63
CA ASN A 226 -35.74 -2.12 2.05
C ASN A 226 -34.63 -1.10 1.79
N ALA A 227 -34.95 0.09 1.26
CA ALA A 227 -33.95 1.12 1.02
C ALA A 227 -33.10 1.38 2.28
N ASN A 228 -31.78 1.41 2.13
CA ASN A 228 -30.80 1.54 3.19
C ASN A 228 -30.73 0.37 4.21
N ALA A 229 -31.40 -0.75 3.97
CA ALA A 229 -31.23 -1.94 4.79
C ALA A 229 -29.77 -2.44 4.70
N PRO A 230 -29.15 -2.88 5.82
CA PRO A 230 -27.78 -3.38 5.81
C PRO A 230 -27.68 -4.66 4.98
N GLY A 231 -26.75 -4.68 4.04
CA GLY A 231 -26.44 -5.85 3.21
C GLY A 231 -25.50 -6.84 3.89
N ALA A 232 -25.15 -7.91 3.17
CA ALA A 232 -24.21 -8.91 3.64
C ALA A 232 -22.79 -8.30 3.80
N HIS A 233 -22.02 -8.86 4.73
CA HIS A 233 -20.60 -8.53 4.89
C HIS A 233 -19.78 -8.99 3.68
N ARG A 234 -18.59 -8.43 3.52
CA ARG A 234 -17.64 -8.81 2.46
C ARG A 234 -16.34 -9.28 3.09
N PHE A 235 -15.83 -10.39 2.59
CA PHE A 235 -14.46 -10.83 2.87
C PHE A 235 -13.51 -10.05 1.95
N LYS A 236 -12.47 -9.46 2.53
CA LYS A 236 -11.51 -8.62 1.84
C LYS A 236 -10.09 -9.09 2.12
N ILE A 237 -9.25 -9.14 1.09
CA ILE A 237 -7.82 -9.39 1.19
C ILE A 237 -7.10 -8.16 0.68
N ASP A 238 -6.28 -7.55 1.53
CA ASP A 238 -5.42 -6.42 1.20
C ASP A 238 -3.96 -6.87 1.14
N LEU A 239 -3.21 -6.34 0.17
CA LEU A 239 -1.79 -6.54 0.01
C LEU A 239 -1.06 -5.22 0.24
N THR A 240 -0.19 -5.19 1.24
CA THR A 240 0.59 -3.98 1.58
C THR A 240 2.07 -4.27 1.44
N LEU A 241 2.76 -3.44 0.65
CA LEU A 241 4.21 -3.53 0.51
C LEU A 241 4.88 -3.20 1.84
N THR A 242 5.69 -4.11 2.35
CA THR A 242 6.35 -3.98 3.65
C THR A 242 7.81 -4.44 3.60
N LYS A 243 8.59 -4.02 4.59
CA LYS A 243 9.95 -4.46 4.81
C LYS A 243 10.07 -5.16 6.16
N LEU A 244 10.85 -6.21 6.21
CA LEU A 244 11.20 -6.94 7.43
C LEU A 244 12.72 -6.99 7.56
N ALA A 245 13.25 -6.81 8.77
CA ALA A 245 14.67 -7.03 9.03
C ALA A 245 15.04 -8.49 8.71
N LEU A 246 16.23 -8.73 8.19
CA LEU A 246 16.70 -10.10 7.87
C LEU A 246 16.71 -11.04 9.07
N THR A 247 16.82 -10.48 10.27
CA THR A 247 16.81 -11.23 11.55
C THR A 247 15.40 -11.55 12.05
N SER A 248 14.36 -10.95 11.45
CA SER A 248 12.98 -11.22 11.86
C SER A 248 12.52 -12.58 11.32
N VAL A 249 11.80 -13.32 12.15
CA VAL A 249 11.11 -14.56 11.76
C VAL A 249 9.74 -14.18 11.22
N GLU A 250 9.29 -14.85 10.17
CA GLU A 250 7.94 -14.71 9.60
C GLU A 250 6.89 -15.42 10.45
#